data_2e2d8f6b36acfe65a2a99f10bf1d9dbb
#
_entry.id   2e2d8f6b36acfe65a2a99f10bf1d9dbb
#
_cell.length_a   1.000
_cell.length_b   1.000
_cell.length_c   1.000
_cell.angle_alpha   90.00
_cell.angle_beta   90.00
_cell.angle_gamma   90.00
#
_symmetry.space_group_name_H-M   'P 1'
#
loop_
_entity.id
_entity.type
_entity.pdbx_description
1 polymer ?
#
loop_
_entity_poly.entity_id
_entity_poly.type
_entity_poly.pdbx_seq_one_letter_code
_entity_poly.pdbx_strand_id
1 'polypeptide(L)'
;FIPETYKWNKNDNKGSLKYIRNSGEQKLNGYQTLAFSRIRKNDSTDERDRRQRSVIQSLINGVKDLPVTKYPNLVNTILPYVKTNMNPNEIISLGKELLSIGNLNLKSMEFPLSTENGRKIGNAGYVIPFEEYELDAMHDFIFKDIMVED
;
A
#
# COMPACT_ATOMS: atom_id res chain seq x y z
N PHE A 1 14.43 3.91 12.42
CA PHE A 1 14.05 2.88 11.41
C PHE A 1 14.83 1.59 11.57
N ILE A 2 16.16 1.65 11.68
CA ILE A 2 17.04 0.47 11.74
C ILE A 2 16.65 -0.50 12.87
N PRO A 3 16.39 -0.08 14.12
CA PRO A 3 15.99 -0.99 15.18
C PRO A 3 14.71 -1.76 14.92
N GLU A 4 13.74 -1.14 14.26
CA GLU A 4 12.46 -1.78 13.93
C GLU A 4 12.60 -2.78 12.80
N THR A 5 13.28 -2.43 11.73
CA THR A 5 13.52 -3.33 10.61
C THR A 5 14.39 -4.53 11.01
N TYR A 6 15.26 -4.37 12.02
CA TYR A 6 16.05 -5.45 12.57
C TYR A 6 15.22 -6.40 13.45
N LYS A 7 14.41 -5.86 14.36
CA LYS A 7 13.62 -6.66 15.30
C LYS A 7 12.58 -7.54 14.62
N TRP A 8 12.05 -7.09 13.49
CA TRP A 8 10.98 -7.82 12.82
C TRP A 8 11.42 -9.19 12.31
N ASN A 9 12.71 -9.43 12.11
CA ASN A 9 13.17 -10.68 11.53
C ASN A 9 14.50 -11.16 12.11
N LYS A 10 14.54 -11.24 13.43
CA LYS A 10 15.70 -11.66 14.18
C LYS A 10 16.24 -13.06 13.79
N ASN A 11 15.38 -13.90 13.20
CA ASN A 11 15.66 -15.33 12.98
C ASN A 11 16.00 -15.70 11.53
N ASP A 12 16.02 -14.79 10.56
CA ASP A 12 16.16 -15.16 9.15
C ASP A 12 17.54 -14.90 8.52
N ASN A 13 18.56 -14.58 9.30
CA ASN A 13 19.92 -14.27 8.85
C ASN A 13 20.06 -13.18 7.76
N LYS A 14 18.97 -12.49 7.42
CA LYS A 14 18.88 -11.45 6.38
C LYS A 14 18.80 -10.05 6.96
N GLY A 15 19.12 -9.88 8.23
CA GLY A 15 18.96 -8.63 8.97
C GLY A 15 19.60 -7.42 8.28
N SER A 16 20.82 -7.57 7.77
CA SER A 16 21.54 -6.48 7.11
C SER A 16 20.91 -6.03 5.79
N LEU A 17 20.19 -6.91 5.08
CA LEU A 17 19.54 -6.60 3.82
C LEU A 17 18.29 -5.71 3.99
N LYS A 18 17.80 -5.56 5.22
CA LYS A 18 16.59 -4.79 5.56
C LYS A 18 16.90 -3.38 6.03
N TYR A 19 18.16 -3.08 6.30
CA TYR A 19 18.54 -1.77 6.81
C TYR A 19 18.36 -0.69 5.76
N ILE A 20 17.64 0.35 6.14
CA ILE A 20 17.55 1.61 5.42
C ILE A 20 18.43 2.60 6.19
N ARG A 21 19.55 2.97 5.61
CA ARG A 21 20.60 3.74 6.31
C ARG A 21 20.50 5.23 6.08
N ASN A 22 19.95 5.62 4.92
CA ASN A 22 19.85 7.00 4.52
C ASN A 22 18.40 7.47 4.63
N SER A 23 18.20 8.76 4.87
CA SER A 23 16.91 9.43 4.76
C SER A 23 16.67 9.89 3.32
N GLY A 24 15.42 10.23 3.00
CA GLY A 24 15.04 10.76 1.70
C GLY A 24 14.72 9.68 0.67
N GLU A 25 14.50 10.13 -0.56
CA GLU A 25 14.17 9.27 -1.69
C GLU A 25 15.36 8.40 -2.08
N GLN A 26 15.14 7.10 -2.18
CA GLN A 26 16.17 6.14 -2.50
C GLN A 26 15.57 4.83 -3.04
N LYS A 27 16.38 4.11 -3.82
CA LYS A 27 15.98 2.79 -4.31
C LYS A 27 16.11 1.75 -3.20
N LEU A 28 15.01 1.08 -2.89
CA LEU A 28 14.95 0.01 -1.90
C LEU A 28 14.91 -1.36 -2.58
N ASN A 29 15.57 -2.35 -1.96
CA ASN A 29 15.37 -3.74 -2.33
C ASN A 29 14.06 -4.29 -1.70
N GLY A 30 13.61 -5.49 -2.12
CA GLY A 30 12.35 -6.06 -1.62
C GLY A 30 12.29 -6.25 -0.10
N TYR A 31 13.41 -6.60 0.55
CA TYR A 31 13.47 -6.73 2.01
C TYR A 31 13.34 -5.38 2.72
N GLN A 32 13.97 -4.35 2.18
CA GLN A 32 13.87 -2.98 2.69
C GLN A 32 12.46 -2.43 2.51
N THR A 33 11.86 -2.64 1.34
CA THR A 33 10.49 -2.22 1.02
C THR A 33 9.49 -2.86 1.98
N LEU A 34 9.59 -4.17 2.19
CA LEU A 34 8.73 -4.88 3.13
C LEU A 34 8.94 -4.44 4.57
N ALA A 35 10.17 -4.23 5.00
CA ALA A 35 10.49 -3.73 6.33
C ALA A 35 9.94 -2.31 6.53
N PHE A 36 10.09 -1.42 5.54
CA PHE A 36 9.58 -0.06 5.55
C PHE A 36 8.06 0.00 5.71
N SER A 37 7.32 -0.82 4.95
CA SER A 37 5.86 -0.88 5.03
C SER A 37 5.33 -1.43 6.37
N ARG A 38 6.17 -2.08 7.17
CA ARG A 38 5.81 -2.75 8.43
C ARG A 38 6.25 -2.04 9.69
N ILE A 39 6.88 -0.89 9.61
CA ILE A 39 7.28 -0.10 10.79
C ILE A 39 6.01 0.30 11.57
N ARG A 40 6.01 0.08 12.88
CA ARG A 40 4.85 0.36 13.77
C ARG A 40 5.21 1.06 15.07
N LYS A 41 6.43 0.90 15.58
CA LYS A 41 6.72 1.18 16.98
C LYS A 41 6.85 2.65 17.35
N ASN A 42 7.18 3.50 16.41
CA ASN A 42 7.44 4.92 16.64
C ASN A 42 6.46 5.83 15.92
N ASP A 43 5.39 5.24 15.35
CA ASP A 43 4.52 5.95 14.44
C ASP A 43 3.05 5.66 14.70
N SER A 44 2.20 6.60 14.35
CA SER A 44 0.76 6.42 14.28
C SER A 44 0.35 5.39 13.22
N THR A 45 -0.89 4.95 13.25
CA THR A 45 -1.47 4.09 12.20
C THR A 45 -1.38 4.79 10.85
N ASP A 46 -1.65 6.09 10.80
CA ASP A 46 -1.66 6.92 9.60
C ASP A 46 -0.29 6.97 8.92
N GLU A 47 0.79 7.10 9.69
CA GLU A 47 2.15 7.06 9.14
C GLU A 47 2.51 5.72 8.50
N ARG A 48 2.03 4.61 9.07
CA ARG A 48 2.19 3.29 8.45
C ARG A 48 1.43 3.21 7.14
N ASP A 49 0.20 3.69 7.12
CA ASP A 49 -0.66 3.64 5.94
C ASP A 49 -0.13 4.56 4.83
N ARG A 50 0.40 5.74 5.18
CA ARG A 50 1.13 6.59 4.23
C ARG A 50 2.33 5.88 3.61
N ARG A 51 3.14 5.15 4.41
CA ARG A 51 4.26 4.36 3.88
C ARG A 51 3.80 3.25 2.94
N GLN A 52 2.72 2.56 3.27
CA GLN A 52 2.16 1.51 2.41
C GLN A 52 1.66 2.10 1.09
N ARG A 53 0.94 3.21 1.12
CA ARG A 53 0.51 3.94 -0.09
C ARG A 53 1.70 4.40 -0.93
N SER A 54 2.74 4.93 -0.31
CA SER A 54 3.97 5.36 -0.99
C SER A 54 4.68 4.18 -1.69
N VAL A 55 4.72 3.01 -1.06
CA VAL A 55 5.26 1.79 -1.67
C VAL A 55 4.43 1.36 -2.88
N ILE A 56 3.10 1.34 -2.76
CA ILE A 56 2.21 0.97 -3.86
C ILE A 56 2.39 1.94 -5.04
N GLN A 57 2.40 3.25 -4.78
CA GLN A 57 2.62 4.25 -5.81
C GLN A 57 3.97 4.08 -6.52
N SER A 58 5.02 3.80 -5.77
CA SER A 58 6.36 3.55 -6.31
C SER A 58 6.40 2.29 -7.18
N LEU A 59 5.67 1.23 -6.79
CA LEU A 59 5.55 0.01 -7.60
C LEU A 59 4.80 0.28 -8.91
N ILE A 60 3.70 1.03 -8.87
CA ILE A 60 2.94 1.43 -10.08
C ILE A 60 3.83 2.21 -11.03
N ASN A 61 4.57 3.19 -10.53
CA ASN A 61 5.50 3.97 -11.33
C ASN A 61 6.59 3.09 -11.95
N GLY A 62 7.15 2.16 -11.16
CA GLY A 62 8.13 1.20 -11.66
C GLY A 62 7.58 0.27 -12.76
N VAL A 63 6.29 -0.10 -12.69
CA VAL A 63 5.65 -0.91 -13.75
C VAL A 63 5.43 -0.08 -15.02
N LYS A 64 5.08 1.20 -14.90
CA LYS A 64 4.94 2.11 -16.05
C LYS A 64 6.23 2.24 -16.86
N ASP A 65 7.37 2.22 -16.18
CA ASP A 65 8.69 2.37 -16.80
C ASP A 65 9.19 1.05 -17.44
N LEU A 66 8.49 -0.07 -17.21
CA LEU A 66 8.88 -1.36 -17.80
C LEU A 66 8.46 -1.46 -19.27
N PRO A 67 9.35 -1.98 -20.14
CA PRO A 67 8.94 -2.36 -21.48
C PRO A 67 7.80 -3.39 -21.44
N VAL A 68 6.83 -3.25 -22.35
CA VAL A 68 5.65 -4.15 -22.44
C VAL A 68 6.07 -5.62 -22.59
N THR A 69 7.23 -5.88 -23.22
CA THR A 69 7.81 -7.22 -23.36
C THR A 69 8.17 -7.90 -22.03
N LYS A 70 8.28 -7.13 -20.93
CA LYS A 70 8.57 -7.65 -19.59
C LYS A 70 7.31 -8.00 -18.77
N TYR A 71 6.12 -7.59 -19.23
CA TYR A 71 4.86 -7.81 -18.50
C TYR A 71 4.53 -9.29 -18.28
N PRO A 72 4.70 -10.21 -19.27
CA PRO A 72 4.47 -11.63 -19.01
C PRO A 72 5.34 -12.18 -17.89
N ASN A 73 6.61 -11.79 -17.85
CA ASN A 73 7.52 -12.21 -16.79
C ASN A 73 7.14 -11.64 -15.41
N LEU A 74 6.71 -10.38 -15.37
CA LEU A 74 6.22 -9.74 -14.14
C LEU A 74 4.98 -10.48 -13.59
N VAL A 75 3.99 -10.74 -14.46
CA VAL A 75 2.76 -11.45 -14.10
C VAL A 75 3.08 -12.85 -13.58
N ASN A 76 3.90 -13.61 -14.29
CA ASN A 76 4.29 -14.96 -13.87
C ASN A 76 5.06 -14.97 -12.53
N THR A 77 5.78 -13.90 -12.21
CA THR A 77 6.49 -13.76 -10.93
C THR A 77 5.52 -13.49 -9.78
N ILE A 78 4.43 -12.77 -10.02
CA ILE A 78 3.48 -12.34 -8.99
C ILE A 78 2.38 -13.39 -8.76
N LEU A 79 1.93 -14.07 -9.81
CA LEU A 79 0.81 -15.03 -9.77
C LEU A 79 0.90 -16.09 -8.66
N PRO A 80 2.07 -16.66 -8.32
CA PRO A 80 2.16 -17.63 -7.22
C PRO A 80 1.74 -17.07 -5.84
N TYR A 81 1.74 -15.75 -5.69
CA TYR A 81 1.41 -15.05 -4.43
C TYR A 81 0.02 -14.44 -4.41
N VAL A 82 -0.73 -14.53 -5.50
CA VAL A 82 -2.05 -13.91 -5.65
C VAL A 82 -3.10 -14.97 -5.95
N LYS A 83 -4.22 -14.92 -5.23
CA LYS A 83 -5.41 -15.72 -5.55
C LYS A 83 -6.36 -14.85 -6.37
N THR A 84 -6.63 -15.25 -7.60
CA THR A 84 -7.53 -14.56 -8.52
C THR A 84 -8.24 -15.56 -9.42
N ASN A 85 -9.41 -15.19 -9.94
CA ASN A 85 -10.12 -15.92 -10.97
C ASN A 85 -9.75 -15.44 -12.40
N MET A 86 -8.89 -14.44 -12.52
CA MET A 86 -8.37 -13.96 -13.81
C MET A 86 -7.24 -14.85 -14.32
N ASN A 87 -7.23 -15.11 -15.61
CA ASN A 87 -6.09 -15.77 -16.24
C ASN A 87 -4.94 -14.78 -16.54
N PRO A 88 -3.70 -15.25 -16.80
CA PRO A 88 -2.56 -14.38 -17.02
C PRO A 88 -2.73 -13.36 -18.16
N ASN A 89 -3.42 -13.75 -19.24
CA ASN A 89 -3.64 -12.86 -20.39
C ASN A 89 -4.63 -11.73 -20.05
N GLU A 90 -5.67 -12.03 -19.28
CA GLU A 90 -6.61 -11.03 -18.77
C GLU A 90 -5.92 -10.00 -17.88
N ILE A 91 -5.03 -10.45 -16.98
CA ILE A 91 -4.24 -9.56 -16.11
C ILE A 91 -3.33 -8.66 -16.95
N ILE A 92 -2.67 -9.21 -17.98
CA ILE A 92 -1.81 -8.44 -18.88
C ILE A 92 -2.63 -7.41 -19.67
N SER A 93 -3.81 -7.80 -20.18
CA SER A 93 -4.69 -6.89 -20.93
C SER A 93 -5.18 -5.76 -20.05
N LEU A 94 -5.70 -6.07 -18.87
CA LEU A 94 -6.13 -5.06 -17.89
C LEU A 94 -4.98 -4.12 -17.50
N GLY A 95 -3.79 -4.66 -17.27
CA GLY A 95 -2.60 -3.86 -16.98
C GLY A 95 -2.24 -2.89 -18.11
N LYS A 96 -2.32 -3.32 -19.37
CA LYS A 96 -2.10 -2.45 -20.54
C LYS A 96 -3.14 -1.35 -20.63
N GLU A 97 -4.41 -1.67 -20.41
CA GLU A 97 -5.51 -0.68 -20.42
C GLU A 97 -5.31 0.38 -19.33
N LEU A 98 -5.02 -0.04 -18.11
CA LEU A 98 -4.74 0.87 -16.99
C LEU A 98 -3.55 1.78 -17.29
N LEU A 99 -2.47 1.26 -17.88
CA LEU A 99 -1.29 2.06 -18.23
C LEU A 99 -1.57 3.02 -19.40
N SER A 100 -2.52 2.70 -20.29
CA SER A 100 -2.92 3.57 -21.42
C SER A 100 -3.67 4.82 -20.95
N ILE A 101 -4.30 4.80 -19.78
CA ILE A 101 -4.98 5.96 -19.17
C ILE A 101 -3.99 7.09 -18.83
N GLY A 102 -2.70 6.80 -18.80
CA GLY A 102 -1.61 7.80 -18.64
C GLY A 102 -1.35 8.18 -17.19
N ASN A 103 -2.18 9.00 -16.58
CA ASN A 103 -1.95 9.46 -15.21
C ASN A 103 -2.70 8.59 -14.19
N LEU A 104 -2.02 7.60 -13.62
CA LEU A 104 -2.55 6.77 -12.52
C LEU A 104 -2.18 7.41 -11.18
N ASN A 105 -2.62 8.65 -10.95
CA ASN A 105 -2.54 9.21 -9.61
C ASN A 105 -3.59 8.52 -8.74
N LEU A 106 -3.12 7.73 -7.78
CA LEU A 106 -4.01 7.13 -6.80
C LEU A 106 -4.49 8.23 -5.85
N LYS A 107 -5.78 8.50 -5.89
CA LYS A 107 -6.43 9.26 -4.82
C LYS A 107 -6.69 8.31 -3.66
N SER A 108 -6.55 8.77 -2.44
CA SER A 108 -6.84 8.00 -1.25
C SER A 108 -7.62 8.84 -0.26
N MET A 109 -8.59 8.22 0.39
CA MET A 109 -9.33 8.78 1.50
C MET A 109 -9.19 7.82 2.68
N GLU A 110 -9.03 8.35 3.88
CA GLU A 110 -9.07 7.55 5.10
C GLU A 110 -10.53 7.41 5.55
N PHE A 111 -10.89 6.20 5.98
CA PHE A 111 -12.22 5.93 6.54
C PHE A 111 -12.08 5.07 7.80
N PRO A 112 -12.73 5.44 8.91
CA PRO A 112 -13.48 6.69 9.13
C PRO A 112 -12.63 7.95 9.03
N LEU A 113 -13.26 9.11 8.76
CA LEU A 113 -12.58 10.40 8.61
C LEU A 113 -11.89 10.85 9.91
N SER A 114 -12.45 10.45 11.07
CA SER A 114 -11.84 10.68 12.38
C SER A 114 -11.58 9.38 13.11
N THR A 115 -10.38 9.25 13.68
CA THR A 115 -9.98 8.11 14.52
C THR A 115 -10.08 8.39 16.03
N GLU A 116 -10.49 9.61 16.42
CA GLU A 116 -10.49 10.07 17.81
C GLU A 116 -11.46 9.31 18.71
N ASN A 117 -12.56 8.80 18.15
CA ASN A 117 -13.60 8.07 18.87
C ASN A 117 -13.35 6.57 19.03
N GLY A 118 -12.13 6.13 18.73
CA GLY A 118 -11.75 4.72 18.84
C GLY A 118 -11.84 4.21 20.28
N ARG A 119 -12.52 3.06 20.48
CA ARG A 119 -12.74 2.46 21.80
C ARG A 119 -12.75 0.93 21.75
N LYS A 120 -12.48 0.31 22.88
CA LYS A 120 -12.64 -1.14 23.02
C LYS A 120 -14.10 -1.48 23.26
N ILE A 121 -14.64 -2.43 22.50
CA ILE A 121 -16.02 -2.94 22.66
C ILE A 121 -15.94 -4.46 22.87
N GLY A 122 -16.07 -4.88 24.10
CA GLY A 122 -16.15 -6.30 24.47
C GLY A 122 -15.15 -7.18 23.73
N ASN A 123 -15.65 -8.25 23.11
CA ASN A 123 -14.85 -9.20 22.33
C ASN A 123 -14.49 -8.73 20.90
N ALA A 124 -15.08 -7.64 20.42
CA ALA A 124 -14.77 -7.06 19.11
C ALA A 124 -13.39 -6.39 19.08
N GLY A 125 -12.79 -6.13 20.26
CA GLY A 125 -11.50 -5.47 20.36
C GLY A 125 -11.60 -3.96 20.22
N TYR A 126 -10.58 -3.33 19.62
CA TYR A 126 -10.56 -1.89 19.37
C TYR A 126 -11.29 -1.59 18.07
N VAL A 127 -12.30 -0.74 18.14
CA VAL A 127 -13.13 -0.33 16.99
C VAL A 127 -13.16 1.20 16.92
N ILE A 128 -13.24 1.71 15.72
CA ILE A 128 -13.42 3.13 15.42
C ILE A 128 -14.83 3.24 14.83
N PRO A 129 -15.81 3.81 15.56
CA PRO A 129 -17.14 4.05 15.01
C PRO A 129 -17.07 5.14 13.94
N PHE A 130 -18.02 5.13 13.03
CA PHE A 130 -18.19 6.16 12.00
C PHE A 130 -19.61 6.70 12.06
N GLU A 131 -19.77 7.91 11.57
CA GLU A 131 -21.07 8.58 11.45
C GLU A 131 -21.61 8.45 10.01
N GLU A 132 -22.92 8.61 9.82
CA GLU A 132 -23.59 8.43 8.53
C GLU A 132 -23.03 9.38 7.45
N TYR A 133 -22.74 10.63 7.81
CA TYR A 133 -22.15 11.59 6.88
C TYR A 133 -20.75 11.16 6.35
N GLU A 134 -20.00 10.41 7.13
CA GLU A 134 -18.69 9.87 6.69
C GLU A 134 -18.88 8.79 5.62
N LEU A 135 -19.94 8.00 5.72
CA LEU A 135 -20.31 7.01 4.70
C LEU A 135 -20.71 7.70 3.39
N ASP A 136 -21.47 8.79 3.48
CA ASP A 136 -21.83 9.61 2.32
C ASP A 136 -20.59 10.22 1.67
N ALA A 137 -19.67 10.74 2.46
CA ALA A 137 -18.39 11.25 2.00
C ALA A 137 -17.55 10.17 1.29
N MET A 138 -17.52 8.95 1.82
CA MET A 138 -16.85 7.82 1.17
C MET A 138 -17.52 7.46 -0.17
N HIS A 139 -18.84 7.46 -0.24
CA HIS A 139 -19.58 7.24 -1.48
C HIS A 139 -19.28 8.34 -2.52
N ASP A 140 -19.27 9.59 -2.11
CA ASP A 140 -18.96 10.71 -2.98
C ASP A 140 -17.53 10.66 -3.51
N PHE A 141 -16.57 10.26 -2.66
CA PHE A 141 -15.21 10.02 -3.09
C PHE A 141 -15.11 8.90 -4.14
N ILE A 142 -15.80 7.76 -3.93
CA ILE A 142 -15.70 6.59 -4.82
C ILE A 142 -16.42 6.83 -6.15
N PHE A 143 -17.61 7.43 -6.11
CA PHE A 143 -18.51 7.46 -7.27
C PHE A 143 -18.57 8.82 -7.98
N LYS A 144 -18.21 9.90 -7.30
CA LYS A 144 -18.27 11.27 -7.83
C LYS A 144 -16.90 11.94 -7.91
N ASP A 145 -15.84 11.28 -7.41
CA ASP A 145 -14.48 11.84 -7.34
C ASP A 145 -14.38 13.14 -6.51
N ILE A 146 -15.28 13.29 -5.53
CA ILE A 146 -15.30 14.44 -4.62
C ILE A 146 -14.41 14.11 -3.41
N MET A 147 -13.41 14.96 -3.14
CA MET A 147 -12.60 14.91 -1.93
C MET A 147 -13.30 15.70 -0.83
N VAL A 148 -13.26 15.19 0.39
CA VAL A 148 -13.65 15.98 1.57
C VAL A 148 -12.52 16.99 1.80
N GLU A 149 -12.84 18.28 1.76
CA GLU A 149 -11.91 19.33 2.16
C GLU A 149 -11.76 19.32 3.70
N ASP A 150 -10.51 19.38 4.18
CA ASP A 150 -10.14 19.42 5.60
C ASP A 150 -10.59 20.73 6.26
#